data_770269eb78940a370937a430997e8083
#
_entry.id   770269eb78940a370937a430997e8083
#
_cell.length_a   1.000
_cell.length_b   1.000
_cell.length_c   1.000
_cell.angle_alpha   90.00
_cell.angle_beta   90.00
_cell.angle_gamma   90.00
#
_symmetry.space_group_name_H-M   'P 1'
#
loop_
_entity.id
_entity.type
_entity.pdbx_description
1 polymer ?
#
loop_
_entity_poly.entity_id
_entity_poly.type
_entity_poly.pdbx_seq_one_letter_code
_entity_poly.pdbx_strand_id
1 'polypeptide(L)'
;MKSHSRHAKKLDRKRVLICMIMFFALLPVFSYLHEAGHALVCIADGNEAEISVNFNGGTTLCHGDISNPFPYKISGGLLAGIIGTTIGIALFVWKPFAGYSLESTNYNLWEIDGKVERVESRKQRCLDIVWKAPFIVLTTIGVGHLVNAVIEAFADSYFTHGTEWSLFLGLVEFVIFFSLLIIFD
;
A
#
# COMPACT_ATOMS: atom_id res chain seq x y z
N MET A 1 -17.80 25.81 -31.31
CA MET A 1 -17.67 25.10 -29.99
C MET A 1 -17.18 23.68 -30.30
N LYS A 2 -15.91 23.35 -30.04
CA LYS A 2 -15.40 21.97 -30.16
C LYS A 2 -15.73 21.22 -28.89
N SER A 3 -16.64 20.27 -28.98
CA SER A 3 -16.95 19.30 -27.92
C SER A 3 -15.69 18.49 -27.63
N HIS A 4 -15.01 18.75 -26.50
CA HIS A 4 -13.99 17.87 -25.97
C HIS A 4 -14.71 16.62 -25.43
N SER A 5 -14.86 15.61 -26.26
CA SER A 5 -15.18 14.26 -25.81
C SER A 5 -14.06 13.80 -24.88
N ARG A 6 -14.30 13.87 -23.55
CA ARG A 6 -13.47 13.21 -22.55
C ARG A 6 -13.66 11.71 -22.74
N HIS A 7 -12.79 11.07 -23.50
CA HIS A 7 -12.69 9.62 -23.47
C HIS A 7 -12.35 9.23 -22.03
N ALA A 8 -13.34 8.68 -21.31
CA ALA A 8 -13.08 8.09 -20.02
C ALA A 8 -11.99 7.01 -20.20
N LYS A 9 -10.83 7.24 -19.61
CA LYS A 9 -9.73 6.25 -19.61
C LYS A 9 -10.28 4.94 -19.06
N LYS A 10 -10.16 3.88 -19.85
CA LYS A 10 -10.65 2.55 -19.45
C LYS A 10 -9.60 1.93 -18.57
N LEU A 11 -9.95 1.76 -17.29
CA LEU A 11 -9.08 1.14 -16.28
C LEU A 11 -8.48 -0.19 -16.79
N ASP A 12 -7.14 -0.32 -16.76
CA ASP A 12 -6.46 -1.53 -17.25
C ASP A 12 -6.73 -2.70 -16.29
N ARG A 13 -7.56 -3.64 -16.75
CA ARG A 13 -7.96 -4.83 -15.98
C ARG A 13 -6.77 -5.65 -15.49
N LYS A 14 -5.68 -5.71 -16.28
CA LYS A 14 -4.47 -6.45 -15.88
C LYS A 14 -3.76 -5.78 -14.73
N ARG A 15 -3.68 -4.45 -14.74
CA ARG A 15 -3.11 -3.68 -13.63
C ARG A 15 -3.90 -3.88 -12.35
N VAL A 16 -5.23 -3.77 -12.44
CA VAL A 16 -6.11 -4.02 -11.28
C VAL A 16 -5.88 -5.42 -10.71
N LEU A 17 -5.84 -6.44 -11.55
CA LEU A 17 -5.63 -7.81 -11.12
C LEU A 17 -4.27 -8.00 -10.44
N ILE A 18 -3.20 -7.44 -11.01
CA ILE A 18 -1.85 -7.52 -10.42
C ILE A 18 -1.83 -6.81 -9.06
N CYS A 19 -2.40 -5.60 -8.98
CA CYS A 19 -2.49 -4.88 -7.71
C CYS A 19 -3.27 -5.68 -6.66
N MET A 20 -4.39 -6.30 -7.02
CA MET A 20 -5.18 -7.13 -6.10
C MET A 20 -4.39 -8.35 -5.61
N ILE A 21 -3.72 -9.08 -6.51
CA ILE A 21 -2.88 -10.22 -6.13
C ILE A 21 -1.77 -9.79 -5.17
N MET A 22 -1.07 -8.69 -5.50
CA MET A 22 -0.02 -8.16 -4.64
C MET A 22 -0.56 -7.71 -3.28
N PHE A 23 -1.71 -7.04 -3.25
CA PHE A 23 -2.36 -6.59 -2.02
C PHE A 23 -2.59 -7.77 -1.08
N PHE A 24 -3.29 -8.81 -1.55
CA PHE A 24 -3.56 -10.00 -0.73
C PHE A 24 -2.31 -10.77 -0.33
N ALA A 25 -1.29 -10.82 -1.19
CA ALA A 25 -0.03 -11.49 -0.87
C ALA A 25 0.78 -10.75 0.21
N LEU A 26 0.65 -9.43 0.29
CA LEU A 26 1.38 -8.61 1.25
C LEU A 26 0.66 -8.46 2.60
N LEU A 27 -0.66 -8.68 2.67
CA LEU A 27 -1.40 -8.56 3.92
C LEU A 27 -0.77 -9.34 5.10
N PRO A 28 -0.41 -10.65 4.98
CA PRO A 28 0.20 -11.37 6.09
C PRO A 28 1.55 -10.79 6.51
N VAL A 29 2.33 -10.27 5.55
CA VAL A 29 3.63 -9.65 5.82
C VAL A 29 3.45 -8.38 6.64
N PHE A 30 2.51 -7.54 6.26
CA PHE A 30 2.23 -6.30 6.97
C PHE A 30 1.52 -6.53 8.30
N SER A 31 0.69 -7.56 8.42
CA SER A 31 0.17 -8.01 9.71
C SER A 31 1.31 -8.42 10.66
N TYR A 32 2.29 -9.19 10.16
CA TYR A 32 3.46 -9.54 10.97
C TYR A 32 4.28 -8.31 11.38
N LEU A 33 4.52 -7.36 10.48
CA LEU A 33 5.22 -6.11 10.78
C LEU A 33 4.47 -5.27 11.83
N HIS A 34 3.14 -5.26 11.75
CA HIS A 34 2.30 -4.60 12.73
C HIS A 34 2.50 -5.21 14.13
N GLU A 35 2.35 -6.52 14.25
CA GLU A 35 2.55 -7.22 15.52
C GLU A 35 3.99 -7.09 16.03
N ALA A 36 4.97 -7.10 15.13
CA ALA A 36 6.36 -6.87 15.50
C ALA A 36 6.58 -5.48 16.14
N GLY A 37 5.82 -4.47 15.74
CA GLY A 37 5.85 -3.16 16.39
C GLY A 37 5.43 -3.22 17.85
N HIS A 38 4.34 -3.91 18.17
CA HIS A 38 3.91 -4.14 19.55
C HIS A 38 4.93 -4.97 20.34
N ALA A 39 5.45 -6.04 19.74
CA ALA A 39 6.45 -6.89 20.36
C ALA A 39 7.73 -6.14 20.70
N LEU A 40 8.19 -5.22 19.85
CA LEU A 40 9.38 -4.40 20.11
C LEU A 40 9.21 -3.54 21.38
N VAL A 41 8.05 -2.93 21.58
CA VAL A 41 7.78 -2.14 22.79
C VAL A 41 7.68 -3.04 24.03
N CYS A 42 7.04 -4.21 23.91
CA CYS A 42 6.98 -5.19 24.98
C CYS A 42 8.37 -5.64 25.44
N ILE A 43 9.25 -5.97 24.48
CA ILE A 43 10.63 -6.37 24.75
C ILE A 43 11.45 -5.20 25.33
N ALA A 44 11.22 -3.96 24.85
CA ALA A 44 11.90 -2.79 25.39
C ALA A 44 11.54 -2.51 26.85
N ASP A 45 10.35 -2.89 27.29
CA ASP A 45 9.93 -2.86 28.70
C ASP A 45 10.48 -4.03 29.53
N GLY A 46 11.30 -4.91 28.94
CA GLY A 46 11.91 -6.07 29.59
C GLY A 46 11.01 -7.29 29.68
N ASN A 47 9.92 -7.34 28.94
CA ASN A 47 8.95 -8.43 28.90
C ASN A 47 9.21 -9.39 27.73
N GLU A 48 8.64 -10.59 27.80
CA GLU A 48 8.63 -11.54 26.69
C GLU A 48 7.41 -11.28 25.79
N ALA A 49 7.61 -11.37 24.45
CA ALA A 49 6.57 -11.17 23.47
C ALA A 49 6.40 -12.40 22.59
N GLU A 50 5.16 -12.80 22.36
CA GLU A 50 4.78 -13.86 21.44
C GLU A 50 3.92 -13.29 20.32
N ILE A 51 4.32 -13.52 19.05
CA ILE A 51 3.59 -13.07 17.84
C ILE A 51 2.90 -14.26 17.20
N SER A 52 1.62 -14.12 16.93
CA SER A 52 0.83 -15.06 16.14
C SER A 52 0.17 -14.33 14.97
N VAL A 53 0.36 -14.83 13.74
CA VAL A 53 -0.25 -14.26 12.54
C VAL A 53 -0.98 -15.34 11.76
N ASN A 54 -2.19 -15.03 11.35
CA ASN A 54 -3.02 -15.87 10.50
C ASN A 54 -3.69 -15.03 9.39
N PHE A 55 -4.49 -15.65 8.53
CA PHE A 55 -5.18 -14.93 7.45
C PHE A 55 -6.21 -13.89 7.91
N ASN A 56 -6.67 -13.99 9.17
CA ASN A 56 -7.66 -13.07 9.74
C ASN A 56 -7.02 -11.89 10.48
N GLY A 57 -5.70 -11.87 10.61
CA GLY A 57 -4.94 -10.82 11.30
C GLY A 57 -3.79 -11.37 12.13
N GLY A 58 -3.18 -10.49 12.91
CA GLY A 58 -2.13 -10.82 13.86
C GLY A 58 -2.56 -10.53 15.29
N THR A 59 -1.83 -11.08 16.24
CA THR A 59 -1.91 -10.78 17.66
C THR A 59 -0.55 -10.86 18.31
N THR A 60 -0.24 -9.91 19.19
CA THR A 60 0.96 -9.94 20.04
C THR A 60 0.54 -10.11 21.50
N LEU A 61 1.03 -11.16 22.11
CA LEU A 61 0.88 -11.40 23.55
C LEU A 61 2.15 -10.93 24.26
N CYS A 62 2.01 -9.95 25.14
CA CYS A 62 3.09 -9.46 25.99
C CYS A 62 2.97 -10.09 27.38
N HIS A 63 4.00 -10.81 27.82
CA HIS A 63 4.05 -11.47 29.12
C HIS A 63 4.68 -10.56 30.16
N GLY A 64 3.90 -9.61 30.69
CA GLY A 64 4.29 -8.67 31.72
C GLY A 64 3.56 -7.34 31.65
N ASP A 65 3.89 -6.46 32.58
CA ASP A 65 3.29 -5.13 32.62
C ASP A 65 4.01 -4.18 31.65
N ILE A 66 3.23 -3.40 30.92
CA ILE A 66 3.73 -2.37 30.00
C ILE A 66 3.73 -1.04 30.76
N SER A 67 4.94 -0.46 30.92
CA SER A 67 5.14 0.78 31.69
C SER A 67 4.35 1.96 31.11
N ASN A 68 4.27 2.06 29.77
CA ASN A 68 3.50 3.07 29.10
C ASN A 68 2.67 2.44 27.95
N PRO A 69 1.34 2.36 28.10
CA PRO A 69 0.49 1.74 27.11
C PRO A 69 0.40 2.53 25.77
N PHE A 70 0.68 3.82 25.77
CA PHE A 70 0.55 4.63 24.55
C PHE A 70 1.56 4.24 23.44
N PRO A 71 2.89 4.14 23.69
CA PRO A 71 3.83 3.63 22.70
C PRO A 71 3.49 2.22 22.23
N TYR A 72 3.02 1.36 23.13
CA TYR A 72 2.60 0.01 22.77
C TYR A 72 1.44 0.05 21.77
N LYS A 73 0.37 0.80 22.06
CA LYS A 73 -0.82 0.90 21.22
C LYS A 73 -0.49 1.41 19.80
N ILE A 74 0.39 2.41 19.67
CA ILE A 74 0.68 3.05 18.38
C ILE A 74 1.74 2.30 17.56
N SER A 75 2.61 1.53 18.20
CA SER A 75 3.84 0.99 17.58
C SER A 75 3.58 0.02 16.44
N GLY A 76 2.54 -0.80 16.51
CA GLY A 76 2.18 -1.75 15.47
C GLY A 76 1.91 -1.05 14.15
N GLY A 77 0.90 -0.21 14.14
CA GLY A 77 0.51 0.53 12.94
C GLY A 77 1.59 1.50 12.46
N LEU A 78 2.37 2.11 13.37
CA LEU A 78 3.49 2.98 13.01
C LEU A 78 4.59 2.22 12.26
N LEU A 79 5.05 1.08 12.77
CA LEU A 79 6.11 0.31 12.14
C LEU A 79 5.71 -0.14 10.73
N ALA A 80 4.58 -0.82 10.61
CA ALA A 80 4.08 -1.30 9.32
C ALA A 80 3.77 -0.13 8.36
N GLY A 81 3.17 0.94 8.87
CA GLY A 81 2.80 2.11 8.11
C GLY A 81 3.98 2.88 7.54
N ILE A 82 5.01 3.13 8.36
CA ILE A 82 6.23 3.82 7.92
C ILE A 82 6.97 2.98 6.87
N ILE A 83 7.13 1.67 7.10
CA ILE A 83 7.80 0.78 6.16
C ILE A 83 7.06 0.77 4.82
N GLY A 84 5.74 0.53 4.83
CA GLY A 84 4.94 0.45 3.61
C GLY A 84 4.93 1.75 2.81
N THR A 85 4.67 2.88 3.46
CA THR A 85 4.66 4.20 2.80
C THR A 85 6.04 4.58 2.27
N THR A 86 7.09 4.37 3.05
CA THR A 86 8.47 4.74 2.65
C THR A 86 8.92 3.94 1.45
N ILE A 87 8.70 2.62 1.43
CA ILE A 87 9.07 1.77 0.29
C ILE A 87 8.21 2.14 -0.92
N GLY A 88 6.89 2.34 -0.74
CA GLY A 88 6.00 2.77 -1.82
C GLY A 88 6.46 4.07 -2.46
N ILE A 89 6.73 5.10 -1.68
CA ILE A 89 7.22 6.40 -2.16
C ILE A 89 8.61 6.25 -2.81
N ALA A 90 9.52 5.48 -2.21
CA ALA A 90 10.84 5.26 -2.77
C ALA A 90 10.77 4.64 -4.16
N LEU A 91 9.91 3.64 -4.37
CA LEU A 91 9.68 3.04 -5.68
C LEU A 91 9.13 4.06 -6.69
N PHE A 92 8.22 4.92 -6.26
CA PHE A 92 7.68 5.98 -7.12
C PHE A 92 8.74 6.99 -7.55
N VAL A 93 9.57 7.44 -6.60
CA VAL A 93 10.66 8.40 -6.86
C VAL A 93 11.76 7.78 -7.74
N TRP A 94 12.05 6.49 -7.54
CA TRP A 94 13.11 5.79 -8.31
C TRP A 94 12.72 5.52 -9.78
N LYS A 95 11.43 5.53 -10.09
CA LYS A 95 10.93 5.34 -11.46
C LYS A 95 11.63 6.20 -12.52
N PRO A 96 11.84 7.53 -12.32
CA PRO A 96 12.52 8.36 -13.30
C PRO A 96 13.93 7.89 -13.65
N PHE A 97 14.68 7.41 -12.63
CA PHE A 97 16.06 6.98 -12.82
C PHE A 97 16.18 5.66 -13.59
N ALA A 98 15.22 4.75 -13.45
CA ALA A 98 15.18 3.51 -14.22
C ALA A 98 14.69 3.73 -15.67
N GLY A 99 13.84 4.73 -15.90
CA GLY A 99 13.24 5.05 -17.21
C GLY A 99 14.21 5.76 -18.14
N TYR A 100 15.03 6.67 -17.66
CA TYR A 100 15.97 7.45 -18.49
C TYR A 100 17.00 6.59 -19.21
N SER A 101 17.34 5.41 -18.69
CA SER A 101 18.28 4.49 -19.34
C SER A 101 17.64 3.68 -20.49
N LEU A 102 16.33 3.61 -20.58
CA LEU A 102 15.60 2.78 -21.56
C LEU A 102 14.85 3.60 -22.62
N GLU A 103 14.68 4.90 -22.41
CA GLU A 103 13.89 5.76 -23.29
C GLU A 103 14.61 6.22 -24.57
N SER A 104 15.92 5.95 -24.69
CA SER A 104 16.72 6.44 -25.83
C SER A 104 16.54 5.65 -27.13
N THR A 105 15.82 4.54 -27.13
CA THR A 105 15.74 3.68 -28.34
C THR A 105 14.36 3.08 -28.53
N ASN A 106 13.56 3.64 -29.38
CA ASN A 106 12.37 3.09 -30.06
C ASN A 106 11.03 3.79 -29.78
N TYR A 107 10.92 5.04 -30.20
CA TYR A 107 9.61 5.56 -30.60
C TYR A 107 9.36 5.10 -32.03
N ASN A 108 8.54 4.10 -32.25
CA ASN A 108 7.95 3.85 -33.56
C ASN A 108 6.80 4.85 -33.74
N LEU A 109 7.09 5.97 -34.39
CA LEU A 109 6.09 6.92 -34.88
C LEU A 109 5.47 6.32 -36.16
N TRP A 110 4.21 5.90 -36.06
CA TRP A 110 3.43 5.57 -37.24
C TRP A 110 2.52 6.74 -37.59
N GLU A 111 2.67 7.25 -38.79
CA GLU A 111 1.79 8.25 -39.39
C GLU A 111 0.65 7.50 -40.09
N ILE A 112 -0.54 7.53 -39.52
CA ILE A 112 -1.76 7.00 -40.12
C ILE A 112 -2.70 8.19 -40.32
N ASP A 113 -3.07 8.46 -41.57
CA ASP A 113 -3.98 9.55 -41.97
C ASP A 113 -3.58 10.95 -41.45
N GLY A 114 -2.28 11.29 -41.48
CA GLY A 114 -1.80 12.62 -41.05
C GLY A 114 -1.93 12.86 -39.53
N LYS A 115 -2.22 11.86 -38.75
CA LYS A 115 -2.17 11.90 -37.28
C LYS A 115 -1.04 11.05 -36.78
N VAL A 116 -0.16 11.67 -36.00
CA VAL A 116 0.90 10.95 -35.26
C VAL A 116 0.28 10.30 -34.07
N GLU A 117 -0.05 9.01 -34.15
CA GLU A 117 -0.46 8.22 -32.99
C GLU A 117 0.78 7.61 -32.34
N ARG A 118 0.95 7.91 -31.06
CA ARG A 118 1.99 7.32 -30.22
C ARG A 118 1.55 5.90 -29.82
N VAL A 119 2.05 4.90 -30.54
CA VAL A 119 1.82 3.48 -30.16
C VAL A 119 2.76 3.13 -29.02
N GLU A 120 2.21 3.05 -27.82
CA GLU A 120 2.92 2.58 -26.64
C GLU A 120 3.33 1.11 -26.84
N SER A 121 4.63 0.84 -26.82
CA SER A 121 5.11 -0.53 -27.02
C SER A 121 4.61 -1.44 -25.89
N ARG A 122 4.36 -2.74 -26.22
CA ARG A 122 3.96 -3.75 -25.21
C ARG A 122 4.93 -3.80 -24.04
N LYS A 123 6.23 -3.59 -24.28
CA LYS A 123 7.29 -3.55 -23.28
C LYS A 123 7.15 -2.37 -22.33
N GLN A 124 6.84 -1.19 -22.86
CA GLN A 124 6.62 0.04 -22.08
C GLN A 124 5.41 -0.10 -21.14
N ARG A 125 4.31 -0.67 -21.63
CA ARG A 125 3.11 -0.95 -20.83
C ARG A 125 3.38 -1.94 -19.70
N CYS A 126 4.15 -3.01 -19.95
CA CYS A 126 4.53 -3.95 -18.91
C CYS A 126 5.42 -3.30 -17.83
N LEU A 127 6.39 -2.47 -18.23
CA LEU A 127 7.24 -1.73 -17.31
C LEU A 127 6.42 -0.76 -16.44
N ASP A 128 5.47 -0.05 -17.02
CA ASP A 128 4.62 0.88 -16.28
C ASP A 128 3.79 0.16 -15.19
N ILE A 129 3.26 -1.03 -15.51
CA ILE A 129 2.53 -1.85 -14.53
C ILE A 129 3.47 -2.31 -13.40
N VAL A 130 4.68 -2.78 -13.74
CA VAL A 130 5.66 -3.29 -12.76
C VAL A 130 6.06 -2.23 -11.72
N TRP A 131 6.10 -0.95 -12.12
CA TRP A 131 6.46 0.14 -11.20
C TRP A 131 5.26 0.72 -10.45
N LYS A 132 4.14 0.89 -11.13
CA LYS A 132 2.95 1.51 -10.51
C LYS A 132 2.25 0.58 -9.52
N ALA A 133 2.17 -0.72 -9.81
CA ALA A 133 1.46 -1.64 -8.94
C ALA A 133 2.08 -1.73 -7.52
N PRO A 134 3.40 -1.95 -7.35
CA PRO A 134 4.00 -1.95 -6.01
C PRO A 134 3.82 -0.61 -5.27
N PHE A 135 3.98 0.52 -5.98
CA PHE A 135 3.74 1.83 -5.39
C PHE A 135 2.32 1.97 -4.84
N ILE A 136 1.31 1.65 -5.66
CA ILE A 136 -0.10 1.76 -5.26
C ILE A 136 -0.38 0.86 -4.05
N VAL A 137 0.03 -0.41 -4.13
CA VAL A 137 -0.26 -1.40 -3.08
C VAL A 137 0.44 -1.06 -1.77
N LEU A 138 1.75 -0.81 -1.80
CA LEU A 138 2.52 -0.52 -0.59
C LEU A 138 2.11 0.79 0.06
N THR A 139 1.80 1.81 -0.73
CA THR A 139 1.30 3.08 -0.20
C THR A 139 -0.08 2.90 0.43
N THR A 140 -0.97 2.12 -0.20
CA THR A 140 -2.30 1.83 0.35
C THR A 140 -2.20 1.13 1.70
N ILE A 141 -1.47 0.01 1.76
CA ILE A 141 -1.30 -0.75 3.00
C ILE A 141 -0.60 0.11 4.06
N GLY A 142 0.47 0.83 3.68
CA GLY A 142 1.21 1.68 4.60
C GLY A 142 0.35 2.78 5.22
N VAL A 143 -0.43 3.50 4.42
CA VAL A 143 -1.35 4.55 4.91
C VAL A 143 -2.47 3.93 5.75
N GLY A 144 -3.02 2.76 5.36
CA GLY A 144 -4.00 2.02 6.17
C GLY A 144 -3.46 1.72 7.57
N HIS A 145 -2.23 1.22 7.68
CA HIS A 145 -1.60 0.97 8.98
C HIS A 145 -1.31 2.25 9.78
N LEU A 146 -0.97 3.38 9.14
CA LEU A 146 -0.85 4.66 9.85
C LEU A 146 -2.20 5.12 10.43
N VAL A 147 -3.28 4.96 9.69
CA VAL A 147 -4.64 5.24 10.20
C VAL A 147 -4.97 4.30 11.36
N ASN A 148 -4.63 3.02 11.23
CA ASN A 148 -4.81 2.04 12.31
C ASN A 148 -4.05 2.44 13.57
N ALA A 149 -2.80 2.90 13.46
CA ALA A 149 -2.00 3.37 14.60
C ALA A 149 -2.71 4.48 15.39
N VAL A 150 -3.33 5.43 14.68
CA VAL A 150 -4.11 6.50 15.31
C VAL A 150 -5.34 5.96 16.02
N ILE A 151 -6.06 5.03 15.39
CA ILE A 151 -7.26 4.42 15.97
C ILE A 151 -6.90 3.64 17.24
N GLU A 152 -5.88 2.79 17.19
CA GLU A 152 -5.40 2.02 18.36
C GLU A 152 -4.95 2.90 19.51
N ALA A 153 -4.32 4.04 19.20
CA ALA A 153 -3.85 4.98 20.21
C ALA A 153 -4.98 5.68 20.96
N PHE A 154 -6.07 6.02 20.26
CA PHE A 154 -7.09 6.93 20.78
C PHE A 154 -8.49 6.29 20.95
N ALA A 155 -8.75 5.12 20.33
CA ALA A 155 -10.03 4.45 20.44
C ALA A 155 -9.94 3.31 21.48
N ASP A 156 -10.36 3.57 22.73
CA ASP A 156 -10.38 2.54 23.77
C ASP A 156 -11.30 1.35 23.40
N SER A 157 -12.29 1.57 22.56
CA SER A 157 -13.18 0.54 22.02
C SER A 157 -12.53 -0.38 20.99
N TYR A 158 -11.35 -0.06 20.47
CA TYR A 158 -10.67 -0.85 19.44
C TYR A 158 -10.47 -2.31 19.87
N PHE A 159 -10.01 -2.52 21.09
CA PHE A 159 -9.73 -3.86 21.62
C PHE A 159 -11.00 -4.65 22.01
N THR A 160 -12.13 -3.97 22.14
CA THR A 160 -13.43 -4.59 22.49
C THR A 160 -14.34 -4.83 21.28
N HIS A 161 -14.18 -4.03 20.22
CA HIS A 161 -15.00 -4.05 19.00
C HIS A 161 -14.15 -4.22 17.73
N GLY A 162 -13.16 -5.11 17.77
CA GLY A 162 -12.16 -5.29 16.73
C GLY A 162 -12.72 -5.56 15.33
N THR A 163 -13.86 -6.26 15.22
CA THR A 163 -14.50 -6.55 13.93
C THR A 163 -15.06 -5.29 13.25
N GLU A 164 -15.64 -4.36 14.01
CA GLU A 164 -16.18 -3.11 13.46
C GLU A 164 -15.06 -2.20 12.95
N TRP A 165 -13.97 -2.10 13.72
CA TRP A 165 -12.79 -1.33 13.32
C TRP A 165 -12.07 -1.93 12.13
N SER A 166 -12.00 -3.26 12.02
CA SER A 166 -11.42 -3.94 10.86
C SER A 166 -12.21 -3.66 9.58
N LEU A 167 -13.55 -3.61 9.65
CA LEU A 167 -14.40 -3.23 8.52
C LEU A 167 -14.19 -1.76 8.11
N PHE A 168 -14.09 -0.86 9.09
CA PHE A 168 -13.81 0.55 8.84
C PHE A 168 -12.43 0.73 8.16
N LEU A 169 -11.39 0.09 8.69
CA LEU A 169 -10.05 0.14 8.10
C LEU A 169 -10.02 -0.43 6.69
N GLY A 170 -10.68 -1.57 6.46
CA GLY A 170 -10.82 -2.15 5.13
C GLY A 170 -11.50 -1.20 4.14
N LEU A 171 -12.51 -0.44 4.58
CA LEU A 171 -13.15 0.59 3.76
C LEU A 171 -12.18 1.75 3.44
N VAL A 172 -11.42 2.21 4.42
CA VAL A 172 -10.41 3.27 4.24
C VAL A 172 -9.35 2.82 3.22
N GLU A 173 -8.79 1.63 3.39
CA GLU A 173 -7.83 1.06 2.45
C GLU A 173 -8.40 0.91 1.04
N PHE A 174 -9.65 0.45 0.93
CA PHE A 174 -10.35 0.34 -0.34
C PHE A 174 -10.47 1.70 -1.05
N VAL A 175 -10.88 2.75 -0.32
CA VAL A 175 -10.99 4.10 -0.88
C VAL A 175 -9.63 4.63 -1.33
N ILE A 176 -8.57 4.45 -0.53
CA ILE A 176 -7.22 4.86 -0.88
C ILE A 176 -6.74 4.11 -2.12
N PHE A 177 -6.91 2.79 -2.15
CA PHE A 177 -6.50 1.92 -3.26
C PHE A 177 -7.12 2.35 -4.59
N PHE A 178 -8.43 2.52 -4.63
CA PHE A 178 -9.12 2.93 -5.86
C PHE A 178 -8.81 4.37 -6.25
N SER A 179 -8.62 5.27 -5.28
CA SER A 179 -8.19 6.64 -5.56
C SER A 179 -6.81 6.66 -6.23
N LEU A 180 -5.84 5.90 -5.70
CA LEU A 180 -4.51 5.80 -6.30
C LEU A 180 -4.55 5.11 -7.67
N LEU A 181 -5.37 4.07 -7.84
CA LEU A 181 -5.57 3.45 -9.15
C LEU A 181 -6.07 4.44 -10.20
N ILE A 182 -7.03 5.29 -9.86
CA ILE A 182 -7.60 6.28 -10.78
C ILE A 182 -6.62 7.41 -11.09
N ILE A 183 -5.88 7.90 -10.08
CA ILE A 183 -4.93 9.00 -10.23
C ILE A 183 -3.74 8.58 -11.10
N PHE A 184 -3.25 7.35 -10.93
CA PHE A 184 -2.04 6.86 -11.58
C PHE A 184 -2.32 5.98 -12.82
N ASP A 185 -3.56 5.84 -13.25
CA ASP A 185 -3.96 5.21 -14.52
C ASP A 185 -3.83 6.22 -15.67
#